data_aa80d0a1b5a78943d0b2ad93b61d6685
#
_entry.id   aa80d0a1b5a78943d0b2ad93b61d6685
#
_cell.length_a   1.000
_cell.length_b   1.000
_cell.length_c   1.000
_cell.angle_alpha   90.00
_cell.angle_beta   90.00
_cell.angle_gamma   90.00
#
_symmetry.space_group_name_H-M   'P 1'
#
loop_
_entity.id
_entity.type
_entity.pdbx_description
1 polymer ?
#
loop_
_entity_poly.entity_id
_entity_poly.type
_entity_poly.pdbx_seq_one_letter_code
_entity_poly.pdbx_strand_id
1 'polypeptide(L)'
;MRVLVLTGAGVSAESGIPTFRGKDGYWRNLDPTKLATPEAFARDPQLVWDWYRERRQGIRIARSNAAHEAIARFAQRTDEFLLVTQNVDDLHARAGVAAEKMVQIHGDIFVTRCLRCDFECQDYEQEHEHEQEDPAVFRTREHVRALKAATCRRTPKCPKCNALIRPGVVWFGEQLPRNELQRVENFLDGGACDLVIVAGTTATFGYIIDWALRASRGGAEIIEVNPEETSLSRFATRLVREPAAIALPRIVDELIA
;
A
#
# COMPACT_ATOMS: atom_id res chain seq x y z
N MET A 1 21.69 6.20 14.27
CA MET A 1 21.40 4.94 13.55
C MET A 1 20.63 5.27 12.28
N ARG A 2 21.03 4.70 11.15
CA ARG A 2 20.39 4.84 9.84
C ARG A 2 19.66 3.57 9.47
N VAL A 3 18.35 3.64 9.22
CA VAL A 3 17.48 2.47 9.09
C VAL A 3 16.64 2.53 7.81
N LEU A 4 16.66 1.44 7.06
CA LEU A 4 15.73 1.20 5.96
C LEU A 4 14.73 0.10 6.35
N VAL A 5 13.44 0.39 6.21
CA VAL A 5 12.37 -0.61 6.39
C VAL A 5 11.63 -0.80 5.06
N LEU A 6 11.55 -2.03 4.58
CA LEU A 6 10.84 -2.41 3.36
C LEU A 6 9.65 -3.28 3.74
N THR A 7 8.42 -2.90 3.35
CA THR A 7 7.22 -3.67 3.70
C THR A 7 6.38 -4.05 2.49
N GLY A 8 5.63 -5.14 2.62
CA GLY A 8 4.66 -5.60 1.63
C GLY A 8 3.34 -6.02 2.29
N ALA A 9 2.44 -6.60 1.51
CA ALA A 9 1.06 -6.88 1.91
C ALA A 9 0.91 -7.77 3.15
N GLY A 10 1.91 -8.60 3.45
CA GLY A 10 1.91 -9.43 4.66
C GLY A 10 1.91 -8.63 5.96
N VAL A 11 2.38 -7.37 5.97
CA VAL A 11 2.31 -6.52 7.18
C VAL A 11 0.86 -6.12 7.51
N SER A 12 -0.01 -6.02 6.49
CA SER A 12 -1.42 -5.66 6.65
C SER A 12 -2.36 -6.87 6.75
N ALA A 13 -1.83 -8.10 6.68
CA ALA A 13 -2.64 -9.33 6.74
C ALA A 13 -3.41 -9.45 8.05
N GLU A 14 -2.74 -9.19 9.20
CA GLU A 14 -3.37 -9.22 10.53
C GLU A 14 -4.33 -8.05 10.78
N SER A 15 -4.38 -7.07 9.89
CA SER A 15 -5.41 -6.01 9.84
C SER A 15 -6.66 -6.45 9.06
N GLY A 16 -6.67 -7.68 8.51
CA GLY A 16 -7.78 -8.22 7.72
C GLY A 16 -7.75 -7.78 6.24
N ILE A 17 -6.64 -7.21 5.76
CA ILE A 17 -6.48 -6.87 4.34
C ILE A 17 -5.90 -8.09 3.61
N PRO A 18 -6.63 -8.66 2.62
CA PRO A 18 -6.14 -9.81 1.86
C PRO A 18 -4.81 -9.51 1.14
N THR A 19 -3.88 -10.44 1.21
CA THR A 19 -2.64 -10.36 0.45
C THR A 19 -2.88 -10.65 -1.04
N PHE A 20 -1.99 -10.18 -1.92
CA PHE A 20 -2.11 -10.40 -3.37
C PHE A 20 -1.86 -11.87 -3.80
N ARG A 21 -1.45 -12.74 -2.87
CA ARG A 21 -1.09 -14.14 -3.15
C ARG A 21 -2.02 -15.10 -2.45
N GLY A 22 -2.33 -16.19 -3.14
CA GLY A 22 -3.23 -17.23 -2.66
C GLY A 22 -4.71 -16.97 -3.02
N LYS A 23 -5.54 -18.00 -2.79
CA LYS A 23 -6.97 -17.97 -3.13
C LYS A 23 -7.76 -16.91 -2.36
N ASP A 24 -7.28 -16.56 -1.17
CA ASP A 24 -7.91 -15.55 -0.29
C ASP A 24 -7.76 -14.12 -0.83
N GLY A 25 -6.80 -13.88 -1.76
CA GLY A 25 -6.63 -12.61 -2.46
C GLY A 25 -7.54 -12.43 -3.68
N TYR A 26 -8.26 -13.46 -4.11
CA TYR A 26 -9.11 -13.39 -5.30
C TYR A 26 -10.43 -12.66 -5.00
N TRP A 27 -10.76 -11.70 -5.87
CA TRP A 27 -12.01 -10.98 -5.80
C TRP A 27 -13.02 -11.59 -6.78
N ARG A 28 -14.15 -12.10 -6.28
CA ARG A 28 -15.20 -12.75 -7.10
C ARG A 28 -14.61 -13.78 -8.09
N ASN A 29 -13.62 -14.57 -7.64
CA ASN A 29 -12.83 -15.51 -8.46
C ASN A 29 -11.96 -14.85 -9.54
N LEU A 30 -11.73 -13.53 -9.49
CA LEU A 30 -10.84 -12.83 -10.39
C LEU A 30 -9.46 -12.63 -9.73
N ASP A 31 -8.43 -12.90 -10.48
CA ASP A 31 -7.03 -12.70 -10.08
C ASP A 31 -6.70 -11.19 -10.03
N PRO A 32 -6.34 -10.62 -8.86
CA PRO A 32 -5.97 -9.22 -8.73
C PRO A 32 -4.85 -8.79 -9.67
N THR A 33 -3.92 -9.67 -10.00
CA THR A 33 -2.80 -9.37 -10.92
C THR A 33 -3.28 -9.13 -12.35
N LYS A 34 -4.47 -9.63 -12.69
CA LYS A 34 -5.11 -9.42 -14.00
C LYS A 34 -6.06 -8.22 -14.01
N LEU A 35 -6.47 -7.73 -12.83
CA LEU A 35 -7.33 -6.54 -12.70
C LEU A 35 -6.51 -5.25 -12.56
N ALA A 36 -5.39 -5.31 -11.86
CA ALA A 36 -4.50 -4.17 -11.65
C ALA A 36 -3.56 -3.98 -12.86
N THR A 37 -4.09 -3.79 -14.05
CA THR A 37 -3.32 -3.54 -15.28
C THR A 37 -3.97 -2.45 -16.13
N PRO A 38 -3.19 -1.68 -16.93
CA PRO A 38 -3.74 -0.73 -17.91
C PRO A 38 -4.69 -1.39 -18.91
N GLU A 39 -4.38 -2.61 -19.35
CA GLU A 39 -5.18 -3.37 -20.33
C GLU A 39 -6.55 -3.77 -19.75
N ALA A 40 -6.60 -4.18 -18.48
CA ALA A 40 -7.85 -4.50 -17.81
C ALA A 40 -8.74 -3.24 -17.70
N PHE A 41 -8.15 -2.12 -17.32
CA PHE A 41 -8.86 -0.85 -17.23
C PHE A 41 -9.35 -0.35 -18.61
N ALA A 42 -8.55 -0.49 -19.65
CA ALA A 42 -8.94 -0.11 -21.01
C ALA A 42 -10.10 -0.99 -21.52
N ARG A 43 -10.12 -2.28 -21.16
CA ARG A 43 -11.16 -3.23 -21.57
C ARG A 43 -12.46 -3.05 -20.82
N ASP A 44 -12.41 -2.89 -19.50
CA ASP A 44 -13.58 -2.72 -18.62
C ASP A 44 -13.24 -1.84 -17.42
N PRO A 45 -13.29 -0.49 -17.60
CA PRO A 45 -13.01 0.44 -16.53
C PRO A 45 -13.97 0.31 -15.34
N GLN A 46 -15.23 -0.10 -15.60
CA GLN A 46 -16.21 -0.25 -14.55
C GLN A 46 -15.88 -1.42 -13.63
N LEU A 47 -15.53 -2.57 -14.19
CA LEU A 47 -15.13 -3.75 -13.42
C LEU A 47 -13.92 -3.43 -12.51
N VAL A 48 -12.92 -2.74 -13.05
CA VAL A 48 -11.72 -2.34 -12.29
C VAL A 48 -12.10 -1.37 -11.17
N TRP A 49 -12.97 -0.38 -11.44
CA TRP A 49 -13.45 0.53 -10.41
C TRP A 49 -14.26 -0.17 -9.31
N ASP A 50 -15.16 -1.10 -9.65
CA ASP A 50 -15.93 -1.86 -8.67
C ASP A 50 -15.01 -2.66 -7.73
N TRP A 51 -13.96 -3.26 -8.28
CA TRP A 51 -12.94 -3.94 -7.48
C TRP A 51 -12.19 -2.97 -6.54
N TYR A 52 -11.77 -1.79 -7.03
CA TYR A 52 -11.08 -0.81 -6.19
C TYR A 52 -11.99 -0.20 -5.13
N ARG A 53 -13.28 0.02 -5.40
CA ARG A 53 -14.26 0.48 -4.42
C ARG A 53 -14.41 -0.50 -3.26
N GLU A 54 -14.56 -1.77 -3.56
CA GLU A 54 -14.66 -2.81 -2.54
C GLU A 54 -13.37 -2.89 -1.69
N ARG A 55 -12.20 -2.79 -2.31
CA ARG A 55 -10.93 -2.70 -1.59
C ARG A 55 -10.83 -1.47 -0.70
N ARG A 56 -11.17 -0.28 -1.21
CA ARG A 56 -11.21 0.96 -0.43
C ARG A 56 -12.11 0.82 0.80
N GLN A 57 -13.30 0.25 0.64
CA GLN A 57 -14.21 0.00 1.77
C GLN A 57 -13.57 -0.92 2.81
N GLY A 58 -12.96 -2.03 2.40
CA GLY A 58 -12.25 -2.95 3.30
C GLY A 58 -11.11 -2.26 4.05
N ILE A 59 -10.32 -1.43 3.38
CA ILE A 59 -9.20 -0.70 3.99
C ILE A 59 -9.70 0.38 4.96
N ARG A 60 -10.80 1.09 4.66
CA ARG A 60 -11.38 2.11 5.56
C ARG A 60 -11.77 1.54 6.92
N ILE A 61 -12.32 0.32 6.97
CA ILE A 61 -12.72 -0.32 8.22
C ILE A 61 -11.57 -1.05 8.92
N ALA A 62 -10.50 -1.39 8.21
CA ALA A 62 -9.31 -2.02 8.78
C ALA A 62 -8.61 -1.06 9.74
N ARG A 63 -7.91 -1.61 10.74
CA ARG A 63 -7.13 -0.84 11.71
C ARG A 63 -5.66 -1.20 11.59
N SER A 64 -4.79 -0.24 11.88
CA SER A 64 -3.37 -0.52 12.06
C SER A 64 -3.21 -1.62 13.12
N ASN A 65 -2.30 -2.55 12.86
CA ASN A 65 -1.98 -3.62 13.80
C ASN A 65 -0.63 -3.33 14.49
N ALA A 66 -0.23 -4.20 15.40
CA ALA A 66 0.97 -4.05 16.20
C ALA A 66 2.27 -3.88 15.37
N ALA A 67 2.33 -4.42 14.14
CA ALA A 67 3.47 -4.20 13.24
C ALA A 67 3.55 -2.74 12.77
N HIS A 68 2.43 -2.16 12.35
CA HIS A 68 2.37 -0.76 11.95
C HIS A 68 2.74 0.18 13.09
N GLU A 69 2.22 -0.08 14.30
CA GLU A 69 2.52 0.69 15.50
C GLU A 69 4.01 0.57 15.91
N ALA A 70 4.58 -0.63 15.82
CA ALA A 70 6.01 -0.84 16.09
C ALA A 70 6.89 -0.04 15.11
N ILE A 71 6.59 -0.11 13.80
CA ILE A 71 7.32 0.66 12.78
C ILE A 71 7.18 2.17 13.03
N ALA A 72 5.99 2.65 13.41
CA ALA A 72 5.77 4.07 13.72
C ALA A 72 6.58 4.51 14.94
N ARG A 73 6.61 3.72 16.03
CA ARG A 73 7.46 4.00 17.20
C ARG A 73 8.95 4.03 16.83
N PHE A 74 9.39 3.10 15.98
CA PHE A 74 10.77 3.05 15.52
C PHE A 74 11.13 4.28 14.69
N ALA A 75 10.27 4.67 13.76
CA ALA A 75 10.45 5.88 12.95
C ALA A 75 10.54 7.16 13.78
N GLN A 76 9.76 7.26 14.88
CA GLN A 76 9.79 8.41 15.78
C GLN A 76 11.08 8.53 16.59
N ARG A 77 11.76 7.40 16.87
CA ARG A 77 12.99 7.34 17.67
C ARG A 77 14.27 7.26 16.84
N THR A 78 14.15 7.25 15.51
CA THR A 78 15.29 7.13 14.59
C THR A 78 15.30 8.33 13.66
N ASP A 79 16.36 9.14 13.72
CA ASP A 79 16.46 10.37 12.92
C ASP A 79 16.58 10.05 11.42
N GLU A 80 17.52 9.19 11.04
CA GLU A 80 17.73 8.74 9.67
C GLU A 80 16.95 7.45 9.40
N PHE A 81 15.67 7.59 9.11
CA PHE A 81 14.74 6.49 8.89
C PHE A 81 13.98 6.65 7.58
N LEU A 82 13.88 5.58 6.81
CA LEU A 82 12.99 5.51 5.66
C LEU A 82 12.20 4.20 5.65
N LEU A 83 10.87 4.31 5.65
CA LEU A 83 9.96 3.24 5.32
C LEU A 83 9.63 3.30 3.83
N VAL A 84 9.91 2.24 3.08
CA VAL A 84 9.41 2.07 1.71
C VAL A 84 8.40 0.94 1.71
N THR A 85 7.14 1.28 1.51
CA THR A 85 6.06 0.28 1.48
C THR A 85 5.56 0.03 0.07
N GLN A 86 5.37 -1.24 -0.27
CA GLN A 86 4.67 -1.70 -1.48
C GLN A 86 3.14 -1.63 -1.31
N ASN A 87 2.67 -1.43 -0.07
CA ASN A 87 1.26 -1.36 0.22
C ASN A 87 0.66 -0.05 -0.29
N VAL A 88 -0.56 -0.16 -0.79
CA VAL A 88 -1.35 0.99 -1.25
C VAL A 88 -2.39 1.44 -0.22
N ASP A 89 -2.47 0.73 0.93
CA ASP A 89 -3.26 1.14 2.09
C ASP A 89 -2.56 2.26 2.86
N ASP A 90 -3.29 2.93 3.74
CA ASP A 90 -2.84 4.04 4.55
C ASP A 90 -2.52 3.65 6.02
N LEU A 91 -2.38 2.34 6.31
CA LEU A 91 -2.26 1.84 7.68
C LEU A 91 -0.97 2.32 8.37
N HIS A 92 0.15 2.44 7.66
CA HIS A 92 1.38 3.01 8.21
C HIS A 92 1.21 4.49 8.59
N ALA A 93 0.54 5.29 7.73
CA ALA A 93 0.24 6.69 8.04
C ALA A 93 -0.71 6.80 9.24
N ARG A 94 -1.76 5.98 9.29
CA ARG A 94 -2.70 5.93 10.42
C ARG A 94 -2.04 5.48 11.73
N ALA A 95 -0.98 4.69 11.67
CA ALA A 95 -0.18 4.31 12.84
C ALA A 95 0.76 5.43 13.31
N GLY A 96 0.94 6.49 12.53
CA GLY A 96 1.74 7.66 12.91
C GLY A 96 3.14 7.72 12.27
N VAL A 97 3.39 7.01 11.18
CA VAL A 97 4.61 7.22 10.38
C VAL A 97 4.47 8.53 9.61
N ALA A 98 5.39 9.45 9.82
CA ALA A 98 5.39 10.75 9.17
C ALA A 98 5.65 10.62 7.65
N ALA A 99 5.01 11.47 6.85
CA ALA A 99 5.06 11.38 5.39
C ALA A 99 6.48 11.54 4.82
N GLU A 100 7.31 12.36 5.45
CA GLU A 100 8.72 12.56 5.07
C GLU A 100 9.58 11.32 5.31
N LYS A 101 9.18 10.45 6.25
CA LYS A 101 9.85 9.17 6.57
C LYS A 101 9.26 7.96 5.84
N MET A 102 8.28 8.16 4.96
CA MET A 102 7.58 7.08 4.26
C MET A 102 7.51 7.33 2.76
N VAL A 103 7.72 6.26 1.99
CA VAL A 103 7.51 6.20 0.54
C VAL A 103 6.51 5.08 0.24
N GLN A 104 5.37 5.42 -0.36
CA GLN A 104 4.42 4.46 -0.92
C GLN A 104 4.77 4.20 -2.39
N ILE A 105 5.68 3.26 -2.62
CA ILE A 105 6.29 3.05 -3.93
C ILE A 105 5.30 2.60 -5.02
N HIS A 106 4.17 2.00 -4.62
CA HIS A 106 3.10 1.62 -5.53
C HIS A 106 1.91 2.61 -5.50
N GLY A 107 2.08 3.80 -4.91
CA GLY A 107 1.03 4.79 -4.80
C GLY A 107 0.05 4.55 -3.67
N ASP A 108 -1.06 5.28 -3.70
CA ASP A 108 -2.11 5.27 -2.68
C ASP A 108 -3.46 4.92 -3.31
N ILE A 109 -4.16 3.95 -2.70
CA ILE A 109 -5.45 3.50 -3.21
C ILE A 109 -6.54 4.56 -3.08
N PHE A 110 -6.41 5.50 -2.14
CA PHE A 110 -7.37 6.58 -1.93
C PHE A 110 -7.13 7.78 -2.84
N VAL A 111 -5.96 7.89 -3.46
CA VAL A 111 -5.74 8.86 -4.52
C VAL A 111 -6.49 8.45 -5.78
N THR A 112 -7.04 9.44 -6.48
CA THR A 112 -7.67 9.29 -7.80
C THR A 112 -7.02 10.26 -8.77
N ARG A 113 -6.58 9.79 -9.93
CA ARG A 113 -5.87 10.60 -10.94
C ARG A 113 -6.51 10.49 -12.32
N CYS A 114 -6.41 11.56 -13.10
CA CYS A 114 -6.87 11.59 -14.48
C CYS A 114 -5.91 10.84 -15.41
N LEU A 115 -6.46 10.19 -16.46
CA LEU A 115 -5.64 9.57 -17.51
C LEU A 115 -5.07 10.57 -18.51
N ARG A 116 -5.57 11.83 -18.55
CA ARG A 116 -5.24 12.78 -19.62
C ARG A 116 -4.67 14.11 -19.12
N CYS A 117 -5.04 14.57 -17.96
CA CYS A 117 -4.55 15.83 -17.39
C CYS A 117 -3.99 15.63 -15.99
N ASP A 118 -3.50 16.70 -15.38
CA ASP A 118 -2.88 16.76 -14.07
C ASP A 118 -3.87 16.68 -12.88
N PHE A 119 -5.15 16.41 -13.14
CA PHE A 119 -6.13 16.28 -12.07
C PHE A 119 -5.81 15.08 -11.18
N GLU A 120 -5.67 15.36 -9.91
CA GLU A 120 -5.53 14.38 -8.84
C GLU A 120 -6.29 14.87 -7.61
N CYS A 121 -6.92 13.97 -6.87
CA CYS A 121 -7.58 14.28 -5.60
C CYS A 121 -7.56 13.06 -4.67
N GLN A 122 -7.66 13.33 -3.37
CA GLN A 122 -7.87 12.32 -2.35
C GLN A 122 -9.37 12.00 -2.26
N ASP A 123 -9.67 10.75 -1.99
CA ASP A 123 -11.01 10.24 -1.61
C ASP A 123 -12.19 10.73 -2.49
N TYR A 124 -11.95 10.88 -3.81
CA TYR A 124 -12.92 11.36 -4.80
C TYR A 124 -14.36 10.82 -4.61
N GLU A 125 -14.48 9.57 -4.16
CA GLU A 125 -15.78 8.93 -3.99
C GLU A 125 -16.52 9.41 -2.74
N GLN A 126 -15.84 9.74 -1.64
CA GLN A 126 -16.48 10.28 -0.44
C GLN A 126 -17.02 11.69 -0.67
N GLU A 127 -16.25 12.53 -1.38
CA GLU A 127 -16.65 13.91 -1.67
C GLU A 127 -17.89 13.95 -2.57
N HIS A 128 -18.04 13.00 -3.49
CA HIS A 128 -19.14 12.99 -4.47
C HIS A 128 -20.32 12.10 -4.07
N GLU A 129 -20.17 11.18 -3.10
CA GLU A 129 -21.30 10.48 -2.49
C GLU A 129 -22.16 11.43 -1.65
N HIS A 130 -21.57 12.42 -1.00
CA HIS A 130 -22.30 13.44 -0.22
C HIS A 130 -23.05 14.46 -1.08
N GLU A 131 -22.59 14.75 -2.30
CA GLU A 131 -23.28 15.69 -3.20
C GLU A 131 -24.54 15.11 -3.88
N GLN A 132 -24.72 13.78 -3.84
CA GLN A 132 -25.85 13.08 -4.47
C GLN A 132 -26.93 12.64 -3.48
N GLU A 133 -26.76 12.83 -2.18
CA GLU A 133 -27.79 12.57 -1.18
C GLU A 133 -28.65 13.81 -0.95
N ASP A 134 -29.78 13.89 -1.68
CA ASP A 134 -30.86 14.80 -1.33
C ASP A 134 -31.51 14.31 -0.01
N PRO A 135 -31.44 15.08 1.09
CA PRO A 135 -31.95 14.67 2.41
C PRO A 135 -33.48 14.41 2.44
N ALA A 136 -34.20 14.76 1.36
CA ALA A 136 -35.64 14.65 1.29
C ALA A 136 -36.19 13.26 0.86
N VAL A 137 -35.33 12.30 0.49
CA VAL A 137 -35.74 11.01 -0.13
C VAL A 137 -35.54 9.80 0.79
N PHE A 138 -35.47 9.95 2.09
CA PHE A 138 -35.46 8.80 3.00
C PHE A 138 -36.87 8.21 3.21
N ARG A 139 -37.30 7.34 2.30
CA ARG A 139 -38.52 6.52 2.53
C ARG A 139 -38.39 5.10 1.97
N THR A 140 -38.04 4.16 2.82
CA THR A 140 -38.08 2.69 2.77
C THR A 140 -36.76 1.98 2.50
N ARG A 141 -36.56 0.81 3.19
CA ARG A 141 -35.37 -0.06 3.03
C ARG A 141 -35.21 -0.60 1.59
N GLU A 142 -36.28 -0.71 0.83
CA GLU A 142 -36.24 -1.13 -0.59
C GLU A 142 -35.71 -0.01 -1.49
N HIS A 143 -36.06 1.24 -1.22
CA HIS A 143 -35.54 2.41 -1.95
C HIS A 143 -34.04 2.59 -1.74
N VAL A 144 -33.55 2.40 -0.50
CA VAL A 144 -32.12 2.43 -0.18
C VAL A 144 -31.35 1.31 -0.89
N ARG A 145 -31.98 0.13 -1.05
CA ARG A 145 -31.36 -1.01 -1.76
C ARG A 145 -31.35 -0.80 -3.28
N ALA A 146 -32.38 -0.17 -3.83
CA ALA A 146 -32.48 0.20 -5.25
C ALA A 146 -31.56 1.38 -5.60
N LEU A 147 -31.44 2.39 -4.73
CA LEU A 147 -30.50 3.51 -4.87
C LEU A 147 -29.04 3.04 -4.74
N LYS A 148 -28.70 2.19 -3.78
CA LYS A 148 -27.37 1.56 -3.71
C LYS A 148 -27.04 0.72 -4.94
N ALA A 149 -28.03 0.14 -5.60
CA ALA A 149 -27.87 -0.57 -6.87
C ALA A 149 -27.80 0.36 -8.10
N ALA A 150 -28.37 1.57 -8.03
CA ALA A 150 -28.48 2.50 -9.15
C ALA A 150 -27.36 3.59 -9.14
N THR A 151 -26.90 4.03 -7.97
CA THR A 151 -25.97 5.16 -7.84
C THR A 151 -24.50 4.81 -8.05
N CYS A 152 -24.13 3.53 -8.11
CA CYS A 152 -22.73 3.11 -8.12
C CYS A 152 -22.24 2.53 -9.47
N ARG A 153 -22.85 2.86 -10.61
CA ARG A 153 -22.59 2.11 -11.85
C ARG A 153 -21.92 2.87 -12.99
N ARG A 154 -21.47 4.09 -12.80
CA ARG A 154 -20.72 4.79 -13.86
C ARG A 154 -19.26 4.93 -13.48
N THR A 155 -18.39 4.56 -14.43
CA THR A 155 -16.96 4.88 -14.31
C THR A 155 -16.79 6.39 -14.16
N PRO A 156 -16.12 6.87 -13.11
CA PRO A 156 -16.00 8.29 -12.85
C PRO A 156 -15.16 8.99 -13.91
N LYS A 157 -15.48 10.28 -14.13
CA LYS A 157 -14.82 11.12 -15.12
C LYS A 157 -14.17 12.33 -14.46
N CYS A 158 -13.09 12.80 -15.06
CA CYS A 158 -12.35 13.95 -14.62
C CYS A 158 -13.19 15.24 -14.71
N PRO A 159 -13.32 16.01 -13.63
CA PRO A 159 -14.07 17.26 -13.63
C PRO A 159 -13.41 18.34 -14.49
N LYS A 160 -12.08 18.26 -14.70
CA LYS A 160 -11.35 19.25 -15.54
C LYS A 160 -11.47 18.97 -17.05
N CYS A 161 -11.43 17.71 -17.49
CA CYS A 161 -11.30 17.40 -18.91
C CYS A 161 -12.21 16.29 -19.42
N ASN A 162 -13.10 15.77 -18.57
CA ASN A 162 -14.09 14.72 -18.88
C ASN A 162 -13.48 13.37 -19.35
N ALA A 163 -12.18 13.16 -19.24
CA ALA A 163 -11.55 11.86 -19.46
C ALA A 163 -11.83 10.91 -18.28
N LEU A 164 -11.57 9.61 -18.47
CA LEU A 164 -11.64 8.67 -17.37
C LEU A 164 -10.60 9.01 -16.29
N ILE A 165 -10.99 8.80 -15.04
CA ILE A 165 -10.09 8.85 -13.89
C ILE A 165 -9.90 7.43 -13.35
N ARG A 166 -8.82 7.22 -12.61
CA ARG A 166 -8.42 5.91 -12.10
C ARG A 166 -7.82 6.04 -10.69
N PRO A 167 -7.76 4.93 -9.91
CA PRO A 167 -7.02 4.90 -8.66
C PRO A 167 -5.55 5.27 -8.86
N GLY A 168 -4.97 6.03 -7.92
CA GLY A 168 -3.60 6.54 -7.95
C GLY A 168 -2.54 5.50 -7.56
N VAL A 169 -2.75 4.25 -8.00
CA VAL A 169 -1.84 3.13 -7.74
C VAL A 169 -1.04 2.76 -8.98
N VAL A 170 0.13 2.18 -8.79
CA VAL A 170 0.95 1.60 -9.86
C VAL A 170 0.38 0.25 -10.24
N TRP A 171 0.03 0.05 -11.49
CA TRP A 171 -0.45 -1.22 -12.01
C TRP A 171 0.70 -2.09 -12.53
N PHE A 172 0.46 -3.38 -12.63
CA PHE A 172 1.41 -4.30 -13.26
C PHE A 172 1.70 -3.84 -14.69
N GLY A 173 2.99 -3.82 -15.04
CA GLY A 173 3.47 -3.29 -16.34
C GLY A 173 3.73 -1.79 -16.35
N GLU A 174 3.33 -1.03 -15.34
CA GLU A 174 3.67 0.39 -15.23
C GLU A 174 5.02 0.63 -14.55
N GLN A 175 5.63 1.76 -14.86
CA GLN A 175 6.83 2.22 -14.17
C GLN A 175 6.49 2.79 -12.79
N LEU A 176 7.39 2.61 -11.85
CA LEU A 176 7.30 3.24 -10.53
C LEU A 176 7.37 4.78 -10.65
N PRO A 177 6.71 5.53 -9.74
CA PRO A 177 6.71 6.99 -9.77
C PRO A 177 8.13 7.55 -9.58
N ARG A 178 8.56 8.43 -10.48
CA ARG A 178 9.93 8.96 -10.50
C ARG A 178 10.31 9.70 -9.23
N ASN A 179 9.41 10.51 -8.68
CA ASN A 179 9.64 11.25 -7.43
C ASN A 179 9.80 10.30 -6.25
N GLU A 180 9.00 9.25 -6.15
CA GLU A 180 9.12 8.26 -5.08
C GLU A 180 10.41 7.44 -5.21
N LEU A 181 10.76 7.04 -6.43
CA LEU A 181 12.06 6.42 -6.71
C LEU A 181 13.22 7.33 -6.30
N GLN A 182 13.17 8.63 -6.65
CA GLN A 182 14.22 9.58 -6.31
C GLN A 182 14.38 9.75 -4.80
N ARG A 183 13.30 9.70 -4.03
CA ARG A 183 13.36 9.73 -2.56
C ARG A 183 14.11 8.51 -2.01
N VAL A 184 13.83 7.31 -2.54
CA VAL A 184 14.54 6.09 -2.16
C VAL A 184 16.01 6.18 -2.55
N GLU A 185 16.32 6.59 -3.78
CA GLU A 185 17.69 6.72 -4.27
C GLU A 185 18.49 7.75 -3.44
N ASN A 186 17.92 8.91 -3.17
CA ASN A 186 18.55 9.93 -2.32
C ASN A 186 18.89 9.38 -0.92
N PHE A 187 17.98 8.57 -0.36
CA PHE A 187 18.25 7.93 0.94
C PHE A 187 19.39 6.92 0.82
N LEU A 188 19.43 6.07 -0.19
CA LEU A 188 20.47 5.06 -0.39
C LEU A 188 21.84 5.70 -0.70
N ASP A 189 21.86 6.80 -1.44
CA ASP A 189 23.09 7.54 -1.79
C ASP A 189 23.66 8.30 -0.59
N GLY A 190 22.82 8.66 0.38
CA GLY A 190 23.25 9.33 1.62
C GLY A 190 24.15 8.51 2.55
N GLY A 191 24.31 7.21 2.30
CA GLY A 191 25.21 6.33 3.05
C GLY A 191 24.67 4.91 3.25
N ALA A 192 25.51 4.03 3.79
CA ALA A 192 25.08 2.70 4.21
C ALA A 192 24.17 2.81 5.45
N CYS A 193 23.21 1.89 5.57
CA CYS A 193 22.41 1.77 6.77
C CYS A 193 23.16 0.98 7.85
N ASP A 194 22.75 1.16 9.10
CA ASP A 194 23.15 0.32 10.23
C ASP A 194 22.24 -0.92 10.31
N LEU A 195 20.99 -0.79 9.80
CA LEU A 195 19.98 -1.83 9.86
C LEU A 195 19.04 -1.76 8.65
N VAL A 196 18.70 -2.93 8.13
CA VAL A 196 17.64 -3.12 7.12
C VAL A 196 16.59 -4.11 7.66
N ILE A 197 15.32 -3.73 7.67
CA ILE A 197 14.23 -4.63 8.01
C ILE A 197 13.37 -4.84 6.76
N VAL A 198 13.10 -6.10 6.40
CA VAL A 198 12.23 -6.46 5.28
C VAL A 198 11.10 -7.34 5.81
N ALA A 199 9.87 -6.83 5.77
CA ALA A 199 8.74 -7.49 6.43
C ALA A 199 7.54 -7.69 5.50
N GLY A 200 6.92 -8.88 5.57
CA GLY A 200 5.64 -9.17 4.91
C GLY A 200 5.65 -9.05 3.38
N THR A 201 6.81 -9.20 2.75
CA THR A 201 6.95 -9.21 1.28
C THR A 201 7.64 -10.49 0.82
N THR A 202 7.25 -10.98 -0.33
CA THR A 202 7.93 -12.12 -0.97
C THR A 202 9.21 -11.71 -1.71
N ALA A 203 9.51 -10.40 -1.74
CA ALA A 203 10.67 -9.82 -2.43
C ALA A 203 10.81 -10.27 -3.90
N THR A 204 9.69 -10.53 -4.59
CA THR A 204 9.69 -10.99 -5.99
C THR A 204 10.10 -9.88 -6.96
N PHE A 205 9.85 -8.63 -6.60
CA PHE A 205 10.34 -7.50 -7.37
C PHE A 205 11.82 -7.27 -7.09
N GLY A 206 12.65 -7.35 -8.12
CA GLY A 206 14.11 -7.28 -8.00
C GLY A 206 14.62 -6.02 -7.30
N TYR A 207 13.92 -4.90 -7.41
CA TYR A 207 14.31 -3.65 -6.74
C TYR A 207 14.25 -3.73 -5.20
N ILE A 208 13.39 -4.59 -4.61
CA ILE A 208 13.35 -4.78 -3.14
C ILE A 208 14.65 -5.43 -2.66
N ILE A 209 15.14 -6.43 -3.40
CA ILE A 209 16.41 -7.08 -3.09
C ILE A 209 17.58 -6.11 -3.31
N ASP A 210 17.57 -5.39 -4.45
CA ASP A 210 18.59 -4.40 -4.77
C ASP A 210 18.70 -3.32 -3.68
N TRP A 211 17.61 -2.73 -3.28
CA TRP A 211 17.61 -1.71 -2.21
C TRP A 211 18.08 -2.26 -0.87
N ALA A 212 17.65 -3.45 -0.49
CA ALA A 212 18.13 -4.09 0.75
C ALA A 212 19.63 -4.31 0.74
N LEU A 213 20.19 -4.83 -0.37
CA LEU A 213 21.62 -5.08 -0.51
C LEU A 213 22.45 -3.78 -0.60
N ARG A 214 21.96 -2.78 -1.31
CA ARG A 214 22.63 -1.47 -1.39
C ARG A 214 22.63 -0.76 -0.03
N ALA A 215 21.53 -0.82 0.70
CA ALA A 215 21.45 -0.26 2.04
C ALA A 215 22.41 -0.95 3.02
N SER A 216 22.60 -2.27 2.90
CA SER A 216 23.46 -3.05 3.80
C SER A 216 24.93 -3.13 3.37
N ARG A 217 25.37 -2.38 2.35
CA ARG A 217 26.73 -2.44 1.78
C ARG A 217 27.85 -2.17 2.79
N GLY A 218 27.54 -1.55 3.93
CA GLY A 218 28.46 -1.33 5.04
C GLY A 218 28.54 -2.49 6.04
N GLY A 219 27.90 -3.62 5.77
CA GLY A 219 27.82 -4.76 6.69
C GLY A 219 26.64 -4.68 7.67
N ALA A 220 25.61 -3.87 7.35
CA ALA A 220 24.40 -3.78 8.16
C ALA A 220 23.68 -5.13 8.27
N GLU A 221 23.02 -5.36 9.41
CA GLU A 221 22.13 -6.48 9.59
C GLU A 221 20.91 -6.35 8.66
N ILE A 222 20.55 -7.45 7.97
CA ILE A 222 19.29 -7.57 7.23
C ILE A 222 18.38 -8.52 7.99
N ILE A 223 17.32 -7.99 8.61
CA ILE A 223 16.30 -8.78 9.30
C ILE A 223 15.14 -9.03 8.34
N GLU A 224 14.91 -10.28 7.97
CA GLU A 224 13.72 -10.68 7.25
C GLU A 224 12.64 -11.18 8.21
N VAL A 225 11.46 -10.58 8.16
CA VAL A 225 10.28 -10.98 8.92
C VAL A 225 9.21 -11.49 7.95
N ASN A 226 9.10 -12.80 7.83
CA ASN A 226 8.10 -13.45 6.97
C ASN A 226 7.88 -14.89 7.43
N PRO A 227 6.63 -15.38 7.55
CA PRO A 227 6.35 -16.78 7.89
C PRO A 227 6.99 -17.78 6.92
N GLU A 228 7.11 -17.39 5.65
CA GLU A 228 7.63 -18.25 4.59
C GLU A 228 8.99 -17.77 4.08
N GLU A 229 9.71 -18.65 3.41
CA GLU A 229 10.94 -18.31 2.69
C GLU A 229 10.63 -17.42 1.48
N THR A 230 11.49 -16.43 1.23
CA THR A 230 11.34 -15.47 0.14
C THR A 230 12.58 -15.42 -0.74
N SER A 231 12.50 -14.66 -1.83
CA SER A 231 13.68 -14.44 -2.68
C SER A 231 14.82 -13.68 -1.98
N LEU A 232 14.55 -13.00 -0.86
CA LEU A 232 15.54 -12.29 -0.05
C LEU A 232 16.22 -13.19 0.98
N SER A 233 15.60 -14.30 1.42
CA SER A 233 16.03 -15.09 2.58
C SER A 233 17.50 -15.50 2.56
N ARG A 234 18.04 -15.79 1.38
CA ARG A 234 19.46 -16.14 1.21
C ARG A 234 20.44 -15.00 1.48
N PHE A 235 19.98 -13.77 1.54
CA PHE A 235 20.78 -12.58 1.80
C PHE A 235 20.56 -12.01 3.20
N ALA A 236 19.49 -12.44 3.89
CA ALA A 236 19.19 -11.97 5.23
C ALA A 236 20.19 -12.56 6.24
N THR A 237 20.61 -11.73 7.18
CA THR A 237 21.50 -12.13 8.29
C THR A 237 20.69 -12.69 9.46
N ARG A 238 19.44 -12.25 9.62
CA ARG A 238 18.50 -12.75 10.64
C ARG A 238 17.17 -13.07 9.98
N LEU A 239 16.72 -14.32 10.15
CA LEU A 239 15.43 -14.81 9.63
C LEU A 239 14.45 -14.98 10.78
N VAL A 240 13.31 -14.30 10.71
CA VAL A 240 12.21 -14.39 11.70
C VAL A 240 10.97 -14.95 11.00
N ARG A 241 10.68 -16.22 11.21
CA ARG A 241 9.61 -16.98 10.57
C ARG A 241 8.28 -16.86 11.34
N GLU A 242 7.87 -15.62 11.53
CA GLU A 242 6.65 -15.25 12.26
C GLU A 242 5.85 -14.19 11.49
N PRO A 243 4.53 -14.05 11.74
CA PRO A 243 3.73 -12.94 11.27
C PRO A 243 4.32 -11.59 11.73
N ALA A 244 4.19 -10.58 10.88
CA ALA A 244 4.79 -9.26 11.14
C ALA A 244 4.24 -8.60 12.43
N ALA A 245 2.95 -8.75 12.70
CA ALA A 245 2.32 -8.17 13.90
C ALA A 245 2.79 -8.82 15.21
N ILE A 246 3.40 -10.01 15.15
CA ILE A 246 4.00 -10.69 16.31
C ILE A 246 5.47 -10.31 16.44
N ALA A 247 6.21 -10.40 15.35
CA ALA A 247 7.67 -10.26 15.38
C ALA A 247 8.15 -8.80 15.52
N LEU A 248 7.56 -7.87 14.75
CA LEU A 248 8.07 -6.49 14.71
C LEU A 248 7.99 -5.74 16.05
N PRO A 249 6.94 -5.87 16.88
CA PRO A 249 6.94 -5.25 18.20
C PRO A 249 8.16 -5.65 19.04
N ARG A 250 8.46 -6.94 19.12
CA ARG A 250 9.59 -7.47 19.89
C ARG A 250 10.93 -6.99 19.32
N ILE A 251 11.10 -7.06 18.00
CA ILE A 251 12.33 -6.62 17.34
C ILE A 251 12.57 -5.12 17.57
N VAL A 252 11.52 -4.30 17.42
CA VAL A 252 11.63 -2.86 17.65
C VAL A 252 11.96 -2.56 19.10
N ASP A 253 11.30 -3.24 20.06
CA ASP A 253 11.57 -3.04 21.50
C ASP A 253 13.03 -3.42 21.85
N GLU A 254 13.60 -4.48 21.25
CA GLU A 254 15.02 -4.85 21.36
C GLU A 254 15.95 -3.74 20.82
N LEU A 255 15.56 -3.04 19.74
CA LEU A 255 16.41 -2.05 19.04
C LEU A 255 16.36 -0.65 19.66
N ILE A 256 15.29 -0.31 20.40
CA ILE A 256 15.10 1.01 21.01
C ILE A 256 15.28 1.02 22.52
N ALA A 257 15.58 -0.15 23.12
CA ALA A 257 15.89 -0.30 24.53
C ALA A 257 17.28 0.32 24.83
#